data_4d676778547ff6937dfc3be63a883c6d
#
_entry.id   4d676778547ff6937dfc3be63a883c6d
#
_cell.length_a   1.000
_cell.length_b   1.000
_cell.length_c   1.000
_cell.angle_alpha   90.00
_cell.angle_beta   90.00
_cell.angle_gamma   90.00
#
_symmetry.space_group_name_H-M   'P 1'
#
loop_
_entity.id
_entity.type
_entity.pdbx_description
1 polymer ?
#
loop_
_entity_poly.entity_id
_entity_poly.type
_entity_poly.pdbx_seq_one_letter_code
_entity_poly.pdbx_strand_id
1 'polypeptide(L)'
;MLCDEPTSALDPESTRAILSLLRQVRDETGVTIVIITHEMSVVREICDSVTLLKDGGIVQSGTIEEVLADPGSPLAKELVPAPSVDELDVTDFNRELTAREIAAQSSSAEAKTSAKASAQPWESGNILLDVIFTSHPGVPTGSNMLNLAAKLGADVTAGTFESMGSVQVGRLALAIPAAERSSIIEQIRAQGAHVEVRSL
;
A
#
# COMPACT_ATOMS: atom_id res chain seq x y z
N MET A 1 -14.43 26.72 -6.72
CA MET A 1 -13.35 26.91 -7.70
C MET A 1 -13.18 25.60 -8.47
N LEU A 2 -12.94 25.65 -9.78
CA LEU A 2 -12.69 24.48 -10.62
C LEU A 2 -11.25 24.56 -11.15
N CYS A 3 -10.49 23.50 -10.96
CA CYS A 3 -9.11 23.35 -11.42
C CYS A 3 -9.04 22.10 -12.32
N ASP A 4 -8.61 22.30 -13.54
CA ASP A 4 -8.43 21.23 -14.52
C ASP A 4 -6.93 20.99 -14.70
N GLU A 5 -6.47 19.80 -14.32
CA GLU A 5 -5.07 19.37 -14.38
C GLU A 5 -4.05 20.41 -13.82
N PRO A 6 -4.26 20.96 -12.58
CA PRO A 6 -3.50 22.10 -12.10
C PRO A 6 -2.00 21.82 -11.88
N THR A 7 -1.59 20.56 -11.90
CA THR A 7 -0.22 20.12 -11.58
C THR A 7 0.49 19.41 -12.73
N SER A 8 -0.20 19.13 -13.83
CA SER A 8 0.28 18.25 -14.92
C SER A 8 1.57 18.67 -15.62
N ALA A 9 1.95 19.96 -15.52
CA ALA A 9 3.15 20.50 -16.15
C ALA A 9 4.20 20.99 -15.12
N LEU A 10 4.05 20.60 -13.85
CA LEU A 10 4.89 21.09 -12.76
C LEU A 10 5.84 19.98 -12.26
N ASP A 11 6.99 20.42 -11.78
CA ASP A 11 7.89 19.57 -11.02
C ASP A 11 7.32 19.27 -9.61
N PRO A 12 7.82 18.27 -8.89
CA PRO A 12 7.26 17.87 -7.60
C PRO A 12 7.28 18.93 -6.51
N GLU A 13 8.24 19.89 -6.56
CA GLU A 13 8.33 20.98 -5.59
C GLU A 13 7.24 22.02 -5.87
N SER A 14 7.10 22.42 -7.13
CA SER A 14 6.06 23.33 -7.59
C SER A 14 4.65 22.74 -7.39
N THR A 15 4.46 21.44 -7.62
CA THR A 15 3.21 20.74 -7.33
C THR A 15 2.82 20.90 -5.86
N ARG A 16 3.72 20.60 -4.93
CA ARG A 16 3.47 20.77 -3.49
C ARG A 16 3.13 22.20 -3.09
N ALA A 17 3.82 23.18 -3.69
CA ALA A 17 3.56 24.61 -3.44
C ALA A 17 2.14 25.00 -3.89
N ILE A 18 1.70 24.57 -5.09
CA ILE A 18 0.35 24.82 -5.59
C ILE A 18 -0.72 24.13 -4.73
N LEU A 19 -0.52 22.86 -4.35
CA LEU A 19 -1.47 22.16 -3.49
C LEU A 19 -1.59 22.80 -2.10
N SER A 20 -0.48 23.28 -1.54
CA SER A 20 -0.48 24.05 -0.28
C SER A 20 -1.25 25.36 -0.43
N LEU A 21 -1.07 26.08 -1.54
CA LEU A 21 -1.81 27.32 -1.83
C LEU A 21 -3.31 27.06 -1.99
N LEU A 22 -3.70 26.01 -2.70
CA LEU A 22 -5.12 25.62 -2.86
C LEU A 22 -5.75 25.29 -1.49
N ARG A 23 -5.02 24.60 -0.63
CA ARG A 23 -5.47 24.28 0.73
C ARG A 23 -5.65 25.56 1.55
N GLN A 24 -4.68 26.49 1.50
CA GLN A 24 -4.78 27.79 2.17
C GLN A 24 -5.99 28.60 1.67
N VAL A 25 -6.20 28.68 0.35
CA VAL A 25 -7.36 29.40 -0.22
C VAL A 25 -8.68 28.78 0.26
N ARG A 26 -8.78 27.46 0.28
CA ARG A 26 -9.96 26.76 0.82
C ARG A 26 -10.21 27.14 2.28
N ASP A 27 -9.18 27.08 3.10
CA ASP A 27 -9.28 27.27 4.54
C ASP A 27 -9.58 28.75 4.92
N GLU A 28 -9.02 29.70 4.17
CA GLU A 28 -9.26 31.14 4.39
C GLU A 28 -10.61 31.64 3.84
N THR A 29 -11.07 31.07 2.74
CA THR A 29 -12.26 31.59 2.05
C THR A 29 -13.50 30.71 2.20
N GLY A 30 -13.33 29.46 2.68
CA GLY A 30 -14.42 28.48 2.77
C GLY A 30 -14.95 28.00 1.39
N VAL A 31 -14.20 28.26 0.30
CA VAL A 31 -14.64 27.90 -1.05
C VAL A 31 -14.48 26.39 -1.27
N THR A 32 -15.45 25.77 -1.91
CA THR A 32 -15.31 24.42 -2.42
C THR A 32 -14.39 24.40 -3.65
N ILE A 33 -13.38 23.54 -3.64
CA ILE A 33 -12.45 23.34 -4.76
C ILE A 33 -12.74 21.99 -5.39
N VAL A 34 -12.97 21.99 -6.70
CA VAL A 34 -13.09 20.77 -7.52
C VAL A 34 -11.84 20.68 -8.38
N ILE A 35 -11.13 19.56 -8.26
CA ILE A 35 -9.89 19.29 -9.02
C ILE A 35 -10.18 18.12 -9.96
N ILE A 36 -9.90 18.31 -11.25
CA ILE A 36 -9.87 17.24 -12.23
C ILE A 36 -8.40 16.86 -12.43
N THR A 37 -8.07 15.61 -12.19
CA THR A 37 -6.70 15.11 -12.34
C THR A 37 -6.68 13.60 -12.54
N HIS A 38 -5.65 13.09 -13.18
CA HIS A 38 -5.30 11.67 -13.23
C HIS A 38 -4.19 11.30 -12.24
N GLU A 39 -3.68 12.29 -11.49
CA GLU A 39 -2.61 12.08 -10.52
C GLU A 39 -3.19 11.68 -9.14
N MET A 40 -3.14 10.40 -8.79
CA MET A 40 -3.64 9.92 -7.50
C MET A 40 -2.88 10.47 -6.30
N SER A 41 -1.63 10.90 -6.48
CA SER A 41 -0.84 11.64 -5.49
C SER A 41 -1.51 12.94 -5.05
N VAL A 42 -2.06 13.70 -6.01
CA VAL A 42 -2.82 14.93 -5.74
C VAL A 42 -4.10 14.63 -4.97
N VAL A 43 -4.82 13.58 -5.38
CA VAL A 43 -6.05 13.16 -4.69
C VAL A 43 -5.75 12.80 -3.23
N ARG A 44 -4.70 12.00 -2.98
CA ARG A 44 -4.29 11.60 -1.62
C ARG A 44 -3.89 12.79 -0.75
N GLU A 45 -3.26 13.80 -1.37
CA GLU A 45 -2.69 14.91 -0.62
C GLU A 45 -3.73 15.95 -0.18
N ILE A 46 -4.72 16.27 -1.04
CA ILE A 46 -5.57 17.46 -0.81
C ILE A 46 -7.08 17.17 -0.78
N CYS A 47 -7.54 16.05 -1.34
CA CYS A 47 -8.97 15.81 -1.49
C CYS A 47 -9.60 15.18 -0.24
N ASP A 48 -10.81 15.64 0.10
CA ASP A 48 -11.64 15.05 1.16
C ASP A 48 -12.60 13.99 0.58
N SER A 49 -12.97 14.15 -0.70
CA SER A 49 -13.84 13.24 -1.44
C SER A 49 -13.35 13.08 -2.87
N VAL A 50 -13.73 11.99 -3.51
CA VAL A 50 -13.26 11.63 -4.84
C VAL A 50 -14.37 11.00 -5.67
N THR A 51 -14.36 11.26 -6.97
CA THR A 51 -15.27 10.65 -7.95
C THR A 51 -14.45 10.10 -9.10
N LEU A 52 -14.51 8.79 -9.32
CA LEU A 52 -13.87 8.12 -10.45
C LEU A 52 -14.78 8.16 -11.67
N LEU A 53 -14.28 8.76 -12.73
CA LEU A 53 -14.94 8.80 -14.04
C LEU A 53 -14.25 7.84 -15.01
N LYS A 54 -15.04 7.07 -15.74
CA LYS A 54 -14.56 6.21 -16.82
C LYS A 54 -15.58 6.18 -17.95
N ASP A 55 -15.13 6.35 -19.18
CA ASP A 55 -15.95 6.32 -20.40
C ASP A 55 -17.17 7.29 -20.32
N GLY A 56 -16.99 8.46 -19.68
CA GLY A 56 -18.02 9.47 -19.48
C GLY A 56 -19.05 9.16 -18.39
N GLY A 57 -18.89 8.05 -17.66
CA GLY A 57 -19.76 7.65 -16.55
C GLY A 57 -19.04 7.69 -15.20
N ILE A 58 -19.82 7.87 -14.13
CA ILE A 58 -19.33 7.75 -12.76
C ILE A 58 -19.25 6.25 -12.41
N VAL A 59 -18.04 5.77 -12.09
CA VAL A 59 -17.80 4.41 -11.65
C VAL A 59 -17.99 4.29 -10.13
N GLN A 60 -17.45 5.25 -9.39
CA GLN A 60 -17.52 5.29 -7.93
C GLN A 60 -17.37 6.74 -7.45
N SER A 61 -18.01 7.08 -6.35
CA SER A 61 -17.91 8.40 -5.70
C SER A 61 -18.08 8.23 -4.19
N GLY A 62 -17.38 9.03 -3.40
CA GLY A 62 -17.50 9.06 -1.94
C GLY A 62 -16.40 9.88 -1.28
N THR A 63 -16.45 9.98 0.03
CA THR A 63 -15.32 10.48 0.83
C THR A 63 -14.15 9.50 0.75
N ILE A 64 -12.95 9.99 1.00
CA ILE A 64 -11.76 9.11 1.05
C ILE A 64 -11.98 7.96 2.05
N GLU A 65 -12.57 8.25 3.22
CA GLU A 65 -12.87 7.24 4.25
C GLU A 65 -13.86 6.17 3.75
N GLU A 66 -14.95 6.58 3.07
CA GLU A 66 -15.93 5.65 2.50
C GLU A 66 -15.33 4.76 1.41
N VAL A 67 -14.49 5.33 0.55
CA VAL A 67 -13.80 4.59 -0.51
C VAL A 67 -12.83 3.57 0.08
N LEU A 68 -12.08 3.96 1.10
CA LEU A 68 -11.10 3.08 1.76
C LEU A 68 -11.74 2.05 2.70
N ALA A 69 -13.01 2.23 3.09
CA ALA A 69 -13.77 1.22 3.83
C ALA A 69 -14.04 -0.04 2.99
N ASP A 70 -14.03 0.09 1.64
CA ASP A 70 -14.02 -1.05 0.70
C ASP A 70 -12.68 -1.12 -0.05
N PRO A 71 -11.65 -1.76 0.53
CA PRO A 71 -10.31 -1.83 -0.07
C PRO A 71 -10.28 -2.58 -1.43
N GLY A 72 -11.32 -3.36 -1.72
CA GLY A 72 -11.46 -4.08 -3.00
C GLY A 72 -12.01 -3.23 -4.14
N SER A 73 -12.51 -2.04 -3.84
CA SER A 73 -13.14 -1.17 -4.84
C SER A 73 -12.12 -0.66 -5.88
N PRO A 74 -12.56 -0.36 -7.11
CA PRO A 74 -11.69 0.17 -8.15
C PRO A 74 -10.93 1.42 -7.71
N LEU A 75 -11.63 2.33 -7.03
CA LEU A 75 -11.06 3.60 -6.61
C LEU A 75 -10.08 3.44 -5.44
N ALA A 76 -10.34 2.53 -4.49
CA ALA A 76 -9.38 2.22 -3.43
C ALA A 76 -8.06 1.66 -3.99
N LYS A 77 -8.13 0.83 -5.02
CA LYS A 77 -6.94 0.26 -5.69
C LYS A 77 -6.12 1.31 -6.43
N GLU A 78 -6.78 2.32 -7.02
CA GLU A 78 -6.10 3.47 -7.65
C GLU A 78 -5.48 4.40 -6.59
N LEU A 79 -6.18 4.63 -5.48
CA LEU A 79 -5.67 5.45 -4.38
C LEU A 79 -4.45 4.83 -3.69
N VAL A 80 -4.38 3.50 -3.61
CA VAL A 80 -3.26 2.81 -2.96
C VAL A 80 -2.49 2.01 -4.02
N PRO A 81 -1.41 2.55 -4.56
CA PRO A 81 -0.65 1.88 -5.61
C PRO A 81 -0.15 0.52 -5.16
N ALA A 82 -0.17 -0.44 -6.09
CA ALA A 82 0.42 -1.74 -5.84
C ALA A 82 1.93 -1.58 -5.59
N PRO A 83 2.49 -2.21 -4.55
CA PRO A 83 3.92 -2.17 -4.33
C PRO A 83 4.64 -2.83 -5.51
N SER A 84 5.74 -2.20 -5.98
CA SER A 84 6.62 -2.79 -6.97
C SER A 84 7.37 -3.95 -6.35
N VAL A 85 7.30 -5.11 -6.96
CA VAL A 85 8.02 -6.31 -6.48
C VAL A 85 9.48 -6.28 -6.95
N ASP A 86 9.77 -5.48 -8.00
CA ASP A 86 11.10 -5.37 -8.61
C ASP A 86 12.06 -4.41 -7.86
N GLU A 87 11.55 -3.53 -6.98
CA GLU A 87 12.34 -2.50 -6.30
C GLU A 87 12.82 -2.89 -4.89
N LEU A 88 12.40 -4.06 -4.38
CA LEU A 88 12.91 -4.52 -3.10
C LEU A 88 14.17 -5.37 -3.29
N ASP A 89 15.29 -4.76 -3.06
CA ASP A 89 16.48 -5.46 -2.67
C ASP A 89 16.24 -6.09 -1.29
N VAL A 90 15.64 -7.29 -1.31
CA VAL A 90 15.25 -8.08 -0.12
C VAL A 90 16.44 -8.34 0.80
N THR A 91 17.65 -8.08 0.29
CA THR A 91 18.90 -8.20 1.04
C THR A 91 19.04 -7.18 2.18
N ASP A 92 18.50 -5.97 2.04
CA ASP A 92 18.65 -4.94 3.08
C ASP A 92 17.64 -5.12 4.23
N PHE A 93 16.41 -5.53 3.96
CA PHE A 93 15.41 -5.75 5.01
C PHE A 93 15.73 -7.00 5.87
N ASN A 94 16.11 -8.10 5.23
CA ASN A 94 16.59 -9.30 5.95
C ASN A 94 17.93 -9.05 6.67
N ARG A 95 18.76 -8.12 6.20
CA ARG A 95 20.03 -7.78 6.84
C ARG A 95 19.85 -7.02 8.15
N GLU A 96 18.84 -6.15 8.25
CA GLU A 96 18.50 -5.44 9.50
C GLU A 96 17.83 -6.36 10.53
N LEU A 97 16.95 -7.27 10.09
CA LEU A 97 16.31 -8.23 10.98
C LEU A 97 17.32 -9.27 11.48
N THR A 98 18.15 -9.85 10.61
CA THR A 98 19.22 -10.79 11.02
C THR A 98 20.30 -10.11 11.84
N ALA A 99 20.64 -8.85 11.60
CA ALA A 99 21.61 -8.14 12.44
C ALA A 99 21.08 -7.90 13.86
N ARG A 100 19.77 -7.69 14.04
CA ARG A 100 19.14 -7.58 15.38
C ARG A 100 19.01 -8.92 16.10
N GLU A 101 18.73 -10.01 15.37
CA GLU A 101 18.67 -11.36 15.95
C GLU A 101 20.07 -11.93 16.26
N ILE A 102 21.07 -11.67 15.41
CA ILE A 102 22.47 -12.09 15.64
C ILE A 102 23.11 -11.32 16.80
N ALA A 103 22.74 -10.05 17.01
CA ALA A 103 23.19 -9.29 18.19
C ALA A 103 22.61 -9.83 19.51
N ALA A 104 21.52 -10.58 19.45
CA ALA A 104 20.89 -11.22 20.62
C ALA A 104 21.40 -12.63 20.88
N GLN A 105 22.18 -13.26 19.98
CA GLN A 105 22.63 -14.66 20.08
C GLN A 105 24.12 -14.87 19.80
N SER A 106 24.97 -13.89 20.02
CA SER A 106 26.43 -14.08 19.86
C SER A 106 27.03 -14.86 21.01
N SER A 107 26.87 -16.18 20.98
CA SER A 107 27.91 -17.14 21.44
C SER A 107 27.72 -18.44 20.68
N SER A 108 28.80 -18.78 19.95
CA SER A 108 29.17 -20.05 19.33
C SER A 108 28.68 -20.39 17.91
N ALA A 109 29.71 -20.64 17.13
CA ALA A 109 29.85 -21.56 16.00
C ALA A 109 29.62 -21.03 14.58
N GLU A 110 30.73 -21.02 13.87
CA GLU A 110 30.86 -20.86 12.41
C GLU A 110 29.99 -21.87 11.65
N ALA A 111 29.17 -21.39 10.72
CA ALA A 111 28.68 -22.23 9.65
C ALA A 111 28.74 -21.45 8.33
N LYS A 112 29.59 -21.94 7.45
CA LYS A 112 29.66 -21.59 6.04
C LYS A 112 28.31 -21.84 5.39
N THR A 113 27.65 -20.81 4.85
CA THR A 113 26.62 -21.03 3.86
C THR A 113 26.84 -20.04 2.73
N SER A 114 27.30 -20.59 1.62
CA SER A 114 27.34 -19.96 0.31
C SER A 114 25.92 -19.52 -0.07
N ALA A 115 25.66 -18.23 -0.03
CA ALA A 115 24.41 -17.66 -0.50
C ALA A 115 24.34 -17.83 -2.03
N LYS A 116 23.44 -18.70 -2.48
CA LYS A 116 23.05 -18.83 -3.87
C LYS A 116 22.11 -17.64 -4.17
N ALA A 117 22.63 -16.69 -4.91
CA ALA A 117 21.88 -15.52 -5.37
C ALA A 117 20.70 -15.95 -6.26
N SER A 118 19.57 -15.23 -6.11
CA SER A 118 18.51 -15.01 -7.08
C SER A 118 17.71 -16.21 -7.59
N ALA A 119 16.83 -16.75 -6.74
CA ALA A 119 15.54 -17.22 -7.22
C ALA A 119 14.48 -16.23 -6.75
N GLN A 120 13.67 -15.71 -7.66
CA GLN A 120 12.53 -14.86 -7.32
C GLN A 120 11.57 -15.68 -6.44
N PRO A 121 10.95 -15.15 -5.37
CA PRO A 121 10.13 -15.91 -4.42
C PRO A 121 8.99 -16.74 -5.07
N TRP A 122 8.56 -16.37 -6.27
CA TRP A 122 7.50 -17.06 -7.04
C TRP A 122 8.02 -18.18 -7.95
N GLU A 123 9.33 -18.36 -8.15
CA GLU A 123 9.88 -19.42 -9.01
C GLU A 123 9.82 -20.83 -8.40
N SER A 124 9.49 -20.96 -7.11
CA SER A 124 9.53 -22.22 -6.36
C SER A 124 8.14 -22.77 -5.99
N GLY A 125 7.10 -22.56 -6.83
CA GLY A 125 5.75 -23.03 -6.53
C GLY A 125 4.98 -22.15 -5.54
N ASN A 126 5.44 -20.92 -5.33
CA ASN A 126 4.75 -19.89 -4.59
C ASN A 126 3.84 -19.07 -5.51
N ILE A 127 2.81 -18.48 -4.93
CA ILE A 127 1.94 -17.49 -5.57
C ILE A 127 2.06 -16.16 -4.85
N LEU A 128 1.83 -15.07 -5.58
CA LEU A 128 1.85 -13.72 -5.03
C LEU A 128 0.43 -13.27 -4.72
N LEU A 129 0.20 -12.82 -3.49
CA LEU A 129 -1.05 -12.20 -3.06
C LEU A 129 -0.86 -10.68 -2.98
N ASP A 130 -1.88 -9.96 -3.42
CA ASP A 130 -2.05 -8.52 -3.18
C ASP A 130 -3.05 -8.35 -2.04
N VAL A 131 -2.60 -7.78 -0.93
CA VAL A 131 -3.38 -7.64 0.31
C VAL A 131 -3.53 -6.17 0.62
N ILE A 132 -4.77 -5.67 0.62
CA ILE A 132 -5.10 -4.28 0.97
C ILE A 132 -5.88 -4.28 2.29
N PHE A 133 -5.50 -3.43 3.22
CA PHE A 133 -6.17 -3.28 4.51
C PHE A 133 -6.14 -1.84 4.99
N THR A 134 -7.14 -1.48 5.79
CA THR A 134 -7.25 -0.16 6.42
C THR A 134 -6.96 -0.25 7.91
N SER A 135 -6.37 0.80 8.44
CA SER A 135 -6.10 0.95 9.87
C SER A 135 -6.57 2.33 10.33
N HIS A 136 -7.19 2.37 11.50
CA HIS A 136 -7.61 3.60 12.13
C HIS A 136 -6.70 3.93 13.33
N PRO A 137 -6.59 5.20 13.74
CA PRO A 137 -5.81 5.57 14.92
C PRO A 137 -6.19 4.76 16.15
N GLY A 138 -5.19 4.17 16.82
CA GLY A 138 -5.39 3.32 17.99
C GLY A 138 -5.63 1.83 17.71
N VAL A 139 -5.82 1.43 16.45
CA VAL A 139 -5.94 0.03 16.04
C VAL A 139 -4.70 -0.35 15.23
N PRO A 140 -3.75 -1.15 15.76
CA PRO A 140 -2.49 -1.46 15.10
C PRO A 140 -2.68 -2.54 14.00
N THR A 141 -3.55 -2.27 13.03
CA THR A 141 -3.91 -3.23 11.97
C THR A 141 -2.69 -3.60 11.12
N GLY A 142 -1.82 -2.64 10.81
CA GLY A 142 -0.59 -2.90 10.06
C GLY A 142 0.33 -3.89 10.75
N SER A 143 0.63 -3.68 12.04
CA SER A 143 1.45 -4.60 12.83
C SER A 143 0.79 -5.98 12.97
N ASN A 144 -0.54 -6.02 13.14
CA ASN A 144 -1.27 -7.27 13.23
C ASN A 144 -1.21 -8.04 11.91
N MET A 145 -1.31 -7.34 10.77
CA MET A 145 -1.20 -7.96 9.44
C MET A 145 0.18 -8.54 9.17
N LEU A 146 1.25 -7.81 9.50
CA LEU A 146 2.63 -8.30 9.38
C LEU A 146 2.88 -9.50 10.29
N ASN A 147 2.40 -9.46 11.54
CA ASN A 147 2.51 -10.59 12.46
C ASN A 147 1.71 -11.82 11.97
N LEU A 148 0.54 -11.59 11.37
CA LEU A 148 -0.25 -12.69 10.79
C LEU A 148 0.48 -13.29 9.59
N ALA A 149 0.99 -12.48 8.67
CA ALA A 149 1.79 -12.94 7.54
C ALA A 149 2.95 -13.83 8.00
N ALA A 150 3.71 -13.37 9.00
CA ALA A 150 4.82 -14.14 9.56
C ALA A 150 4.35 -15.48 10.19
N LYS A 151 3.23 -15.49 10.93
CA LYS A 151 2.67 -16.72 11.50
C LYS A 151 2.19 -17.72 10.45
N LEU A 152 1.73 -17.24 9.31
CA LEU A 152 1.27 -18.06 8.19
C LEU A 152 2.41 -18.52 7.27
N GLY A 153 3.65 -18.17 7.60
CA GLY A 153 4.81 -18.47 6.74
C GLY A 153 4.78 -17.73 5.39
N ALA A 154 4.01 -16.64 5.32
CA ALA A 154 3.98 -15.80 4.15
C ALA A 154 5.20 -14.86 4.15
N ASP A 155 5.87 -14.77 3.02
CA ASP A 155 6.98 -13.82 2.85
C ASP A 155 6.43 -12.47 2.35
N VAL A 156 6.79 -11.38 3.05
CA VAL A 156 6.42 -10.01 2.66
C VAL A 156 7.43 -9.52 1.63
N THR A 157 7.08 -9.61 0.35
CA THR A 157 7.97 -9.23 -0.75
C THR A 157 7.99 -7.73 -1.00
N ALA A 158 6.89 -7.03 -0.73
CA ALA A 158 6.78 -5.58 -0.88
C ALA A 158 5.64 -5.01 -0.03
N GLY A 159 5.70 -3.73 0.29
CA GLY A 159 4.63 -3.08 1.03
C GLY A 159 4.64 -1.56 0.90
N THR A 160 3.44 -0.99 0.84
CA THR A 160 3.21 0.46 0.84
C THR A 160 2.25 0.80 1.97
N PHE A 161 2.54 1.88 2.69
CA PHE A 161 1.66 2.42 3.72
C PHE A 161 1.42 3.89 3.43
N GLU A 162 0.16 4.25 3.27
CA GLU A 162 -0.27 5.60 2.96
C GLU A 162 -1.19 6.12 4.07
N SER A 163 -1.06 7.41 4.40
CA SER A 163 -1.95 8.08 5.36
C SER A 163 -2.81 9.08 4.62
N MET A 164 -4.12 8.92 4.70
CA MET A 164 -5.11 9.79 4.06
C MET A 164 -6.12 10.25 5.11
N GLY A 165 -6.01 11.51 5.52
CA GLY A 165 -6.82 12.04 6.62
C GLY A 165 -6.60 11.28 7.92
N SER A 166 -7.68 10.69 8.46
CA SER A 166 -7.68 9.89 9.69
C SER A 166 -7.40 8.40 9.44
N VAL A 167 -7.33 7.95 8.20
CA VAL A 167 -7.18 6.55 7.83
C VAL A 167 -5.77 6.26 7.34
N GLN A 168 -5.20 5.16 7.78
CA GLN A 168 -4.00 4.57 7.18
C GLN A 168 -4.40 3.37 6.33
N VAL A 169 -3.81 3.25 5.16
CA VAL A 169 -4.01 2.10 4.28
C VAL A 169 -2.68 1.42 4.07
N GLY A 170 -2.66 0.10 4.22
CA GLY A 170 -1.53 -0.74 3.87
C GLY A 170 -1.86 -1.59 2.65
N ARG A 171 -0.90 -1.74 1.75
CA ARG A 171 -0.95 -2.68 0.64
C ARG A 171 0.32 -3.51 0.64
N LEU A 172 0.17 -4.82 0.76
CA LEU A 172 1.29 -5.76 0.87
C LEU A 172 1.25 -6.74 -0.30
N ALA A 173 2.42 -7.04 -0.84
CA ALA A 173 2.64 -8.18 -1.71
C ALA A 173 3.20 -9.34 -0.86
N LEU A 174 2.46 -10.44 -0.77
CA LEU A 174 2.84 -11.60 0.03
C LEU A 174 3.10 -12.80 -0.88
N ALA A 175 4.28 -13.40 -0.78
CA ALA A 175 4.56 -14.69 -1.41
C ALA A 175 4.15 -15.82 -0.45
N ILE A 176 3.30 -16.73 -0.94
CA ILE A 176 2.78 -17.85 -0.16
C ILE A 176 2.89 -19.17 -0.93
N PRO A 177 3.01 -20.34 -0.25
CA PRO A 177 2.93 -21.62 -0.91
C PRO A 177 1.57 -21.82 -1.60
N ALA A 178 1.58 -22.22 -2.88
CA ALA A 178 0.35 -22.43 -3.66
C ALA A 178 -0.57 -23.48 -3.00
N ALA A 179 -0.01 -24.48 -2.33
CA ALA A 179 -0.75 -25.54 -1.63
C ALA A 179 -1.61 -25.01 -0.47
N GLU A 180 -1.18 -23.93 0.19
CA GLU A 180 -1.86 -23.36 1.36
C GLU A 180 -2.72 -22.13 1.03
N ARG A 181 -2.83 -21.80 -0.27
CA ARG A 181 -3.53 -20.62 -0.78
C ARG A 181 -4.87 -20.35 -0.11
N SER A 182 -5.77 -21.34 -0.11
CA SER A 182 -7.16 -21.15 0.36
C SER A 182 -7.21 -20.82 1.85
N SER A 183 -6.43 -21.54 2.66
CA SER A 183 -6.37 -21.35 4.11
C SER A 183 -5.79 -19.98 4.48
N ILE A 184 -4.71 -19.57 3.81
CA ILE A 184 -4.05 -18.29 4.08
C ILE A 184 -4.95 -17.12 3.67
N ILE A 185 -5.57 -17.16 2.50
CA ILE A 185 -6.51 -16.12 2.02
C ILE A 185 -7.68 -15.97 3.00
N GLU A 186 -8.27 -17.07 3.47
CA GLU A 186 -9.39 -17.02 4.41
C GLU A 186 -8.98 -16.36 5.74
N GLN A 187 -7.83 -16.71 6.28
CA GLN A 187 -7.32 -16.11 7.53
C GLN A 187 -7.01 -14.62 7.40
N ILE A 188 -6.46 -14.18 6.28
CA ILE A 188 -6.19 -12.76 6.03
C ILE A 188 -7.50 -12.00 5.85
N ARG A 189 -8.47 -12.55 5.11
CA ARG A 189 -9.80 -11.94 4.95
C ARG A 189 -10.57 -11.83 6.26
N ALA A 190 -10.40 -12.78 7.17
CA ALA A 190 -11.00 -12.74 8.51
C ALA A 190 -10.51 -11.55 9.35
N GLN A 191 -9.39 -10.92 9.00
CA GLN A 191 -8.90 -9.67 9.60
C GLN A 191 -9.45 -8.41 8.93
N GLY A 192 -10.39 -8.53 8.01
CA GLY A 192 -10.99 -7.39 7.28
C GLY A 192 -10.15 -6.89 6.11
N ALA A 193 -9.13 -7.62 5.68
CA ALA A 193 -8.32 -7.26 4.52
C ALA A 193 -8.93 -7.79 3.22
N HIS A 194 -8.77 -7.02 2.15
CA HIS A 194 -9.05 -7.47 0.79
C HIS A 194 -7.83 -8.23 0.25
N VAL A 195 -8.07 -9.39 -0.38
CA VAL A 195 -7.00 -10.25 -0.90
C VAL A 195 -7.31 -10.66 -2.32
N GLU A 196 -6.38 -10.41 -3.22
CA GLU A 196 -6.39 -10.88 -4.60
C GLU A 196 -5.13 -11.69 -4.92
N VAL A 197 -5.25 -12.62 -5.84
CA VAL A 197 -4.08 -13.29 -6.41
C VAL A 197 -3.56 -12.41 -7.53
N ARG A 198 -2.30 -12.01 -7.42
CA ARG A 198 -1.64 -11.21 -8.45
C ARG A 198 -1.24 -12.13 -9.60
N SER A 199 -1.79 -11.89 -10.80
CA SER A 199 -1.27 -12.46 -12.03
C SER A 199 0.01 -11.72 -12.42
N LEU A 200 1.08 -12.43 -12.56
CA LEU A 200 2.37 -11.93 -13.08
C LEU A 200 2.28 -11.73 -14.58
#